data_c36c5d80ff1ca4da6e6d078d8ac5f5b3
#
_entry.id   c36c5d80ff1ca4da6e6d078d8ac5f5b3
#
_cell.length_a   1.000
_cell.length_b   1.000
_cell.length_c   1.000
_cell.angle_alpha   90.00
_cell.angle_beta   90.00
_cell.angle_gamma   90.00
#
_symmetry.space_group_name_H-M   'P 1'
#
loop_
_entity.id
_entity.type
_entity.pdbx_description
1 polymer ?
#
loop_
_entity_poly.entity_id
_entity_poly.type
_entity_poly.pdbx_seq_one_letter_code
_entity_poly.pdbx_strand_id
1 'polypeptide(L)'
;MKLHVPRRAPCTLEPAQIVAILAACEHLRDRFLLSLLAETGMRAGQALGLHHCDFVSRKREVHIVPRAENANGARAKVRSAAIVPVSAPLVRLYSEYMHAEYGDVDSGYVFVNLFGGQIGAAMTYTAVHKLIGRIAARTGIGFTAHMLRHSHATGMVRQGVPIEVVARLLTHRSPTTTSQTYVHLDAAGIREALHRAGAWREKAAVRRG
;
A
#
# COMPACT_ATOMS: atom_id res chain seq x y z
N MET A 1 -39.45 -2.67 -9.79
CA MET A 1 -38.45 -3.23 -10.72
C MET A 1 -37.17 -2.41 -10.56
N LYS A 2 -36.14 -2.89 -9.82
CA LYS A 2 -34.86 -2.17 -9.66
C LYS A 2 -33.98 -2.48 -10.87
N LEU A 3 -33.73 -1.47 -11.68
CA LEU A 3 -32.79 -1.54 -12.81
C LEU A 3 -31.41 -1.91 -12.29
N HIS A 4 -30.90 -3.05 -12.74
CA HIS A 4 -29.55 -3.52 -12.46
C HIS A 4 -28.59 -2.70 -13.34
N VAL A 5 -28.04 -1.61 -12.77
CA VAL A 5 -26.96 -0.86 -13.43
C VAL A 5 -25.75 -1.78 -13.53
N PRO A 6 -25.23 -2.09 -14.74
CA PRO A 6 -24.05 -2.91 -14.87
C PRO A 6 -22.90 -2.25 -14.12
N ARG A 7 -22.29 -2.99 -13.15
CA ARG A 7 -21.07 -2.54 -12.47
C ARG A 7 -19.99 -2.38 -13.54
N ARG A 8 -19.57 -1.14 -13.78
CA ARG A 8 -18.35 -0.88 -14.58
C ARG A 8 -17.21 -1.75 -14.01
N ALA A 9 -16.52 -2.48 -14.91
CA ALA A 9 -15.33 -3.21 -14.53
C ALA A 9 -14.37 -2.25 -13.82
N PRO A 10 -13.75 -2.66 -12.71
CA PRO A 10 -12.81 -1.81 -11.99
C PRO A 10 -11.66 -1.44 -12.93
N CYS A 11 -11.45 -0.15 -13.14
CA CYS A 11 -10.32 0.34 -13.91
C CYS A 11 -9.02 -0.04 -13.19
N THR A 12 -8.16 -0.81 -13.86
CA THR A 12 -6.81 -1.15 -13.40
C THR A 12 -5.78 -0.33 -14.14
N LEU A 13 -4.62 -0.15 -13.52
CA LEU A 13 -3.44 0.46 -14.12
C LEU A 13 -2.53 -0.65 -14.66
N GLU A 14 -1.97 -0.43 -15.81
CA GLU A 14 -0.92 -1.30 -16.35
C GLU A 14 0.41 -1.09 -15.58
N PRO A 15 1.29 -2.10 -15.50
CA PRO A 15 2.57 -1.98 -14.79
C PRO A 15 3.41 -0.77 -15.23
N ALA A 16 3.45 -0.47 -16.54
CA ALA A 16 4.15 0.68 -17.07
C ALA A 16 3.57 2.02 -16.57
N GLN A 17 2.24 2.11 -16.40
CA GLN A 17 1.59 3.30 -15.85
C GLN A 17 1.95 3.49 -14.37
N ILE A 18 2.01 2.41 -13.58
CA ILE A 18 2.43 2.48 -12.18
C ILE A 18 3.87 2.97 -12.09
N VAL A 19 4.78 2.46 -12.92
CA VAL A 19 6.17 2.93 -12.97
C VAL A 19 6.24 4.42 -13.33
N ALA A 20 5.49 4.90 -14.32
CA ALA A 20 5.45 6.30 -14.69
C ALA A 20 4.90 7.20 -13.57
N ILE A 21 3.85 6.76 -12.87
CA ILE A 21 3.28 7.45 -11.70
C ILE A 21 4.33 7.61 -10.59
N LEU A 22 5.05 6.52 -10.26
CA LEU A 22 6.07 6.54 -9.21
C LEU A 22 7.29 7.39 -9.60
N ALA A 23 7.68 7.36 -10.87
CA ALA A 23 8.78 8.18 -11.39
C ALA A 23 8.45 9.69 -11.37
N ALA A 24 7.17 10.05 -11.52
CA ALA A 24 6.71 11.43 -11.50
C ALA A 24 6.59 12.03 -10.08
N CYS A 25 6.86 11.25 -9.02
CA CYS A 25 6.91 11.76 -7.65
C CYS A 25 8.18 12.57 -7.43
N GLU A 26 8.05 13.83 -7.05
CA GLU A 26 9.17 14.73 -6.73
C GLU A 26 9.76 14.44 -5.34
N HIS A 27 8.91 14.01 -4.39
CA HIS A 27 9.28 13.79 -3.01
C HIS A 27 9.31 12.30 -2.66
N LEU A 28 10.26 11.91 -1.81
CA LEU A 28 10.39 10.54 -1.31
C LEU A 28 9.18 10.10 -0.51
N ARG A 29 8.60 11.01 0.31
CA ARG A 29 7.34 10.76 1.01
C ARG A 29 6.24 10.30 0.06
N ASP A 30 6.03 11.05 -1.01
CA ASP A 30 4.95 10.81 -1.97
C ASP A 30 5.21 9.51 -2.76
N ARG A 31 6.46 9.29 -3.18
CA ARG A 31 6.89 8.05 -3.83
C ARG A 31 6.71 6.85 -2.90
N PHE A 32 7.10 6.97 -1.63
CA PHE A 32 6.95 5.90 -0.66
C PHE A 32 5.47 5.57 -0.41
N LEU A 33 4.61 6.58 -0.23
CA LEU A 33 3.17 6.38 -0.05
C LEU A 33 2.55 5.62 -1.24
N LEU A 34 2.80 6.08 -2.46
CA LEU A 34 2.23 5.44 -3.65
C LEU A 34 2.83 4.06 -3.92
N SER A 35 4.13 3.85 -3.65
CA SER A 35 4.77 2.54 -3.73
C SER A 35 4.17 1.56 -2.71
N LEU A 36 3.96 2.01 -1.48
CA LEU A 36 3.31 1.21 -0.44
C LEU A 36 1.89 0.79 -0.85
N LEU A 37 1.10 1.73 -1.38
CA LEU A 37 -0.25 1.44 -1.87
C LEU A 37 -0.25 0.47 -3.06
N ALA A 38 0.68 0.65 -4.00
CA ALA A 38 0.79 -0.20 -5.19
C ALA A 38 1.27 -1.62 -4.85
N GLU A 39 2.24 -1.75 -3.93
CA GLU A 39 2.84 -3.03 -3.56
C GLU A 39 1.95 -3.85 -2.62
N THR A 40 1.24 -3.22 -1.70
CA THR A 40 0.47 -3.92 -0.67
C THR A 40 -1.03 -3.98 -0.96
N GLY A 41 -1.50 -3.12 -1.85
CA GLY A 41 -2.93 -2.96 -2.10
C GLY A 41 -3.73 -2.46 -0.88
N MET A 42 -3.08 -1.94 0.17
CA MET A 42 -3.78 -1.41 1.34
C MET A 42 -4.65 -0.20 0.97
N ARG A 43 -5.64 0.11 1.81
CA ARG A 43 -6.46 1.31 1.64
C ARG A 43 -5.67 2.55 2.02
N ALA A 44 -5.95 3.68 1.36
CA ALA A 44 -5.31 4.96 1.71
C ALA A 44 -5.45 5.28 3.21
N GLY A 45 -6.60 5.00 3.82
CA GLY A 45 -6.78 5.21 5.26
C GLY A 45 -5.97 4.27 6.15
N GLN A 46 -5.60 3.09 5.65
CA GLN A 46 -4.68 2.20 6.36
C GLN A 46 -3.26 2.79 6.32
N ALA A 47 -2.81 3.25 5.16
CA ALA A 47 -1.50 3.90 5.02
C ALA A 47 -1.40 5.19 5.84
N LEU A 48 -2.41 6.06 5.76
CA LEU A 48 -2.44 7.34 6.48
C LEU A 48 -2.53 7.19 8.01
N GLY A 49 -2.99 6.05 8.50
CA GLY A 49 -3.05 5.73 9.93
C GLY A 49 -1.82 4.95 10.43
N LEU A 50 -0.79 4.74 9.59
CA LEU A 50 0.43 4.05 10.03
C LEU A 50 1.27 4.91 10.94
N HIS A 51 1.70 4.31 12.03
CA HIS A 51 2.71 4.85 12.93
C HIS A 51 4.07 4.18 12.64
N HIS A 52 5.15 4.80 13.08
CA HIS A 52 6.50 4.25 12.88
C HIS A 52 6.67 2.85 13.50
N CYS A 53 6.04 2.59 14.65
CA CYS A 53 6.05 1.27 15.28
C CYS A 53 5.32 0.18 14.47
N ASP A 54 4.48 0.57 13.51
CA ASP A 54 3.78 -0.38 12.63
C ASP A 54 4.63 -0.82 11.45
N PHE A 55 5.72 -0.10 11.14
CA PHE A 55 6.62 -0.43 10.03
C PHE A 55 7.85 -1.17 10.55
N VAL A 56 7.79 -2.50 10.53
CA VAL A 56 8.83 -3.37 11.10
C VAL A 56 9.86 -3.71 10.04
N SER A 57 10.81 -2.80 9.78
CA SER A 57 11.82 -2.89 8.71
C SER A 57 12.64 -4.19 8.76
N ARG A 58 13.05 -4.62 9.96
CA ARG A 58 13.85 -5.85 10.14
C ARG A 58 13.12 -7.12 9.67
N LYS A 59 11.79 -7.15 9.84
CA LYS A 59 10.95 -8.27 9.40
C LYS A 59 10.39 -8.08 7.99
N ARG A 60 10.54 -6.88 7.43
CA ARG A 60 9.91 -6.48 6.18
C ARG A 60 8.39 -6.66 6.25
N GLU A 61 7.78 -6.05 7.25
CA GLU A 61 6.36 -6.15 7.55
C GLU A 61 5.76 -4.79 7.86
N VAL A 62 4.50 -4.61 7.47
CA VAL A 62 3.66 -3.50 7.90
C VAL A 62 2.49 -4.07 8.68
N HIS A 63 2.30 -3.58 9.89
CA HIS A 63 1.21 -3.98 10.77
C HIS A 63 0.06 -2.98 10.61
N ILE A 64 -1.08 -3.43 10.10
CA ILE A 64 -2.27 -2.61 9.98
C ILE A 64 -3.04 -2.75 11.30
N VAL A 65 -2.90 -1.76 12.17
CA VAL A 65 -3.52 -1.75 13.49
C VAL A 65 -4.81 -0.93 13.44
N PRO A 66 -5.96 -1.48 13.88
CA PRO A 66 -7.19 -0.70 14.04
C PRO A 66 -6.98 0.37 15.12
N ARG A 67 -7.11 1.64 14.73
CA ARG A 67 -7.15 2.77 15.66
C ARG A 67 -8.48 3.49 15.52
N ALA A 68 -9.15 3.74 16.65
CA ALA A 68 -10.43 4.42 16.66
C ALA A 68 -10.26 5.91 16.31
N GLU A 69 -9.19 6.50 16.82
CA GLU A 69 -8.91 7.93 16.71
C GLU A 69 -7.52 8.16 16.10
N ASN A 70 -7.53 8.66 14.88
CA ASN A 70 -6.34 9.18 14.22
C ASN A 70 -6.52 10.68 14.05
N ALA A 71 -5.50 11.48 14.34
CA ALA A 71 -5.54 12.96 14.27
C ALA A 71 -5.97 13.49 12.89
N ASN A 72 -5.75 12.72 11.82
CA ASN A 72 -6.13 13.03 10.44
C ASN A 72 -7.48 12.44 10.02
N GLY A 73 -8.23 11.81 10.93
CA GLY A 73 -9.49 11.12 10.64
C GLY A 73 -9.33 9.84 9.80
N ALA A 74 -8.11 9.35 9.62
CA ALA A 74 -7.85 8.11 8.88
C ALA A 74 -8.46 6.90 9.60
N ARG A 75 -9.09 6.01 8.82
CA ARG A 75 -9.71 4.79 9.34
C ARG A 75 -9.20 3.57 8.61
N ALA A 76 -8.65 2.61 9.35
CA ALA A 76 -8.16 1.36 8.77
C ALA A 76 -9.29 0.47 8.19
N LYS A 77 -10.53 0.62 8.69
CA LYS A 77 -11.71 -0.19 8.31
C LYS A 77 -11.45 -1.71 8.44
N VAL A 78 -10.62 -2.11 9.38
CA VAL A 78 -10.38 -3.50 9.76
C VAL A 78 -10.89 -3.75 11.19
N ARG A 79 -11.28 -4.99 11.52
CA ARG A 79 -11.75 -5.37 12.87
C ARG A 79 -10.63 -5.89 13.74
N SER A 80 -9.59 -6.44 13.14
CA SER A 80 -8.41 -6.98 13.80
C SER A 80 -7.15 -6.50 13.11
N ALA A 81 -6.03 -6.52 13.84
CA ALA A 81 -4.73 -6.25 13.26
C ALA A 81 -4.41 -7.24 12.13
N ALA A 82 -3.71 -6.75 11.11
CA ALA A 82 -3.24 -7.56 10.00
C ALA A 82 -1.77 -7.26 9.72
N ILE A 83 -1.01 -8.28 9.34
CA ILE A 83 0.40 -8.15 8.96
C ILE A 83 0.49 -8.31 7.45
N VAL A 84 1.11 -7.33 6.80
CA VAL A 84 1.34 -7.34 5.35
C VAL A 84 2.84 -7.34 5.11
N PRO A 85 3.39 -8.36 4.45
CA PRO A 85 4.79 -8.39 4.09
C PRO A 85 5.10 -7.34 3.01
N VAL A 86 6.31 -6.77 3.07
CA VAL A 86 6.80 -5.77 2.12
C VAL A 86 8.17 -6.13 1.56
N SER A 87 8.48 -5.65 0.36
CA SER A 87 9.74 -5.93 -0.32
C SER A 87 10.93 -5.17 0.29
N ALA A 88 12.14 -5.68 0.08
CA ALA A 88 13.36 -4.99 0.48
C ALA A 88 13.53 -3.62 -0.20
N PRO A 89 13.18 -3.43 -1.51
CA PRO A 89 13.15 -2.10 -2.12
C PRO A 89 12.24 -1.10 -1.41
N LEU A 90 11.05 -1.53 -0.97
CA LEU A 90 10.14 -0.64 -0.24
C LEU A 90 10.68 -0.25 1.14
N VAL A 91 11.35 -1.18 1.83
CA VAL A 91 12.04 -0.86 3.10
C VAL A 91 13.17 0.14 2.89
N ARG A 92 13.96 -0.01 1.81
CA ARG A 92 15.00 0.99 1.47
C ARG A 92 14.39 2.36 1.20
N LEU A 93 13.31 2.42 0.43
CA LEU A 93 12.63 3.69 0.14
C LEU A 93 12.07 4.35 1.41
N TYR A 94 11.56 3.54 2.36
CA TYR A 94 11.17 4.04 3.68
C TYR A 94 12.38 4.65 4.42
N SER A 95 13.52 3.96 4.44
CA SER A 95 14.73 4.45 5.11
C SER A 95 15.26 5.73 4.44
N GLU A 96 15.25 5.80 3.12
CA GLU A 96 15.63 7.00 2.35
C GLU A 96 14.71 8.18 2.69
N TYR A 97 13.40 7.95 2.75
CA TYR A 97 12.41 8.94 3.13
C TYR A 97 12.64 9.45 4.56
N MET A 98 12.86 8.54 5.53
CA MET A 98 13.13 8.91 6.92
C MET A 98 14.39 9.74 7.06
N HIS A 99 15.45 9.39 6.33
CA HIS A 99 16.73 10.07 6.42
C HIS A 99 16.77 11.41 5.68
N ALA A 100 16.21 11.47 4.46
CA ALA A 100 16.41 12.61 3.58
C ALA A 100 15.31 13.68 3.67
N GLU A 101 14.07 13.31 4.05
CA GLU A 101 12.94 14.26 4.06
C GLU A 101 12.24 14.35 5.42
N TYR A 102 12.08 13.24 6.14
CA TYR A 102 11.41 13.25 7.44
C TYR A 102 12.28 13.93 8.50
N GLY A 103 13.57 13.54 8.56
CA GLY A 103 14.54 14.14 9.47
C GLY A 103 14.11 14.09 10.94
N ASP A 104 14.20 15.26 11.62
CA ASP A 104 13.90 15.41 13.04
C ASP A 104 12.44 15.77 13.34
N VAL A 105 11.51 15.48 12.40
CA VAL A 105 10.08 15.74 12.64
C VAL A 105 9.57 14.87 13.79
N ASP A 106 9.11 15.51 14.86
CA ASP A 106 8.50 14.83 16.01
C ASP A 106 7.04 14.50 15.71
N SER A 107 6.80 13.29 15.21
CA SER A 107 5.45 12.77 14.98
C SER A 107 5.45 11.24 15.06
N GLY A 108 4.40 10.66 15.62
CA GLY A 108 4.20 9.21 15.61
C GLY A 108 3.80 8.65 14.24
N TYR A 109 3.33 9.51 13.31
CA TYR A 109 2.82 9.09 12.00
C TYR A 109 3.93 8.95 10.97
N VAL A 110 3.84 7.91 10.13
CA VAL A 110 4.76 7.70 9.00
C VAL A 110 4.55 8.76 7.90
N PHE A 111 3.30 9.13 7.64
CA PHE A 111 2.97 10.11 6.60
C PHE A 111 2.50 11.42 7.22
N VAL A 112 3.32 12.44 7.08
CA VAL A 112 3.11 13.77 7.66
C VAL A 112 3.24 14.88 6.60
N ASN A 113 2.78 16.05 6.93
CA ASN A 113 3.02 17.25 6.13
C ASN A 113 4.47 17.70 6.31
N LEU A 114 5.23 17.78 5.22
CA LEU A 114 6.64 18.22 5.21
C LEU A 114 6.86 19.49 4.40
N PHE A 115 5.99 19.78 3.44
CA PHE A 115 6.21 20.82 2.43
C PHE A 115 5.13 21.90 2.44
N GLY A 116 4.24 21.90 3.43
CA GLY A 116 3.18 22.90 3.55
C GLY A 116 2.14 22.53 4.59
N GLY A 117 1.36 23.51 5.03
CA GLY A 117 0.46 23.37 6.16
C GLY A 117 1.21 23.28 7.49
N GLN A 118 0.61 22.65 8.49
CA GLN A 118 1.27 22.37 9.76
C GLN A 118 2.28 21.23 9.58
N ILE A 119 3.56 21.53 9.63
CA ILE A 119 4.65 20.56 9.51
C ILE A 119 4.55 19.55 10.66
N GLY A 120 4.78 18.26 10.35
CA GLY A 120 4.67 17.16 11.30
C GLY A 120 3.24 16.69 11.57
N ALA A 121 2.21 17.45 11.19
CA ALA A 121 0.84 16.99 11.30
C ALA A 121 0.57 15.81 10.35
N ALA A 122 -0.22 14.83 10.80
CA ALA A 122 -0.58 13.66 10.04
C ALA A 122 -1.24 14.02 8.70
N MET A 123 -0.76 13.41 7.61
CA MET A 123 -1.24 13.66 6.24
C MET A 123 -2.72 13.23 6.10
N THR A 124 -3.53 14.06 5.46
CA THR A 124 -4.97 13.84 5.30
C THR A 124 -5.33 13.20 3.95
N TYR A 125 -6.56 12.69 3.83
CA TYR A 125 -7.12 12.24 2.54
C TYR A 125 -7.10 13.34 1.48
N THR A 126 -7.40 14.58 1.87
CA THR A 126 -7.36 15.74 0.96
C THR A 126 -5.96 15.96 0.41
N ALA A 127 -4.92 15.79 1.23
CA ALA A 127 -3.53 15.89 0.78
C ALA A 127 -3.19 14.80 -0.25
N VAL A 128 -3.64 13.56 -0.03
CA VAL A 128 -3.47 12.46 -1.00
C VAL A 128 -4.22 12.75 -2.31
N HIS A 129 -5.44 13.28 -2.24
CA HIS A 129 -6.18 13.67 -3.43
C HIS A 129 -5.46 14.74 -4.25
N LYS A 130 -4.92 15.77 -3.59
CA LYS A 130 -4.13 16.82 -4.25
C LYS A 130 -2.84 16.25 -4.86
N LEU A 131 -2.16 15.33 -4.16
CA LEU A 131 -0.99 14.62 -4.68
C LEU A 131 -1.33 13.86 -5.96
N ILE A 132 -2.36 13.02 -5.94
CA ILE A 132 -2.80 12.24 -7.10
C ILE A 132 -3.13 13.17 -8.27
N GLY A 133 -3.84 14.28 -8.03
CA GLY A 133 -4.15 15.26 -9.08
C GLY A 133 -2.91 15.88 -9.73
N ARG A 134 -1.88 16.24 -8.93
CA ARG A 134 -0.61 16.76 -9.45
C ARG A 134 0.13 15.74 -10.32
N ILE A 135 0.19 14.49 -9.86
CA ILE A 135 0.86 13.41 -10.64
C ILE A 135 0.07 13.10 -11.91
N ALA A 136 -1.26 13.04 -11.84
CA ALA A 136 -2.10 12.84 -13.01
C ALA A 136 -1.90 13.94 -14.07
N ALA A 137 -1.79 15.20 -13.63
CA ALA A 137 -1.51 16.32 -14.55
C ALA A 137 -0.14 16.20 -15.21
N ARG A 138 0.89 15.70 -14.52
CA ARG A 138 2.24 15.53 -15.07
C ARG A 138 2.36 14.36 -16.03
N THR A 139 1.68 13.26 -15.71
CA THR A 139 1.82 12.01 -16.48
C THR A 139 0.77 11.83 -17.55
N GLY A 140 -0.31 12.61 -17.51
CA GLY A 140 -1.50 12.37 -18.34
C GLY A 140 -2.29 11.12 -17.91
N ILE A 141 -1.90 10.44 -16.81
CA ILE A 141 -2.51 9.20 -16.33
C ILE A 141 -3.47 9.52 -15.20
N GLY A 142 -4.77 9.43 -15.47
CA GLY A 142 -5.79 9.54 -14.42
C GLY A 142 -5.82 8.30 -13.54
N PHE A 143 -5.64 8.46 -12.22
CA PHE A 143 -5.68 7.33 -11.30
C PHE A 143 -6.22 7.70 -9.92
N THR A 144 -6.49 6.68 -9.11
CA THR A 144 -6.91 6.81 -7.72
C THR A 144 -6.17 5.79 -6.86
N ALA A 145 -6.11 6.01 -5.54
CA ALA A 145 -5.58 5.02 -4.62
C ALA A 145 -6.32 3.67 -4.71
N HIS A 146 -7.61 3.70 -5.07
CA HIS A 146 -8.41 2.49 -5.26
C HIS A 146 -8.01 1.72 -6.51
N MET A 147 -7.64 2.40 -7.59
CA MET A 147 -7.11 1.77 -8.80
C MET A 147 -5.77 1.08 -8.54
N LEU A 148 -4.85 1.67 -7.76
CA LEU A 148 -3.61 1.00 -7.34
C LEU A 148 -3.91 -0.33 -6.63
N ARG A 149 -4.86 -0.31 -5.69
CA ARG A 149 -5.31 -1.52 -4.99
C ARG A 149 -5.92 -2.56 -5.94
N HIS A 150 -6.77 -2.15 -6.89
CA HIS A 150 -7.35 -3.07 -7.87
C HIS A 150 -6.28 -3.66 -8.79
N SER A 151 -5.32 -2.85 -9.23
CA SER A 151 -4.20 -3.30 -10.05
C SER A 151 -3.35 -4.33 -9.31
N HIS A 152 -3.05 -4.09 -8.02
CA HIS A 152 -2.36 -5.04 -7.17
C HIS A 152 -3.11 -6.37 -7.08
N ALA A 153 -4.40 -6.34 -6.75
CA ALA A 153 -5.23 -7.55 -6.65
C ALA A 153 -5.27 -8.33 -7.96
N THR A 154 -5.53 -7.63 -9.06
CA THR A 154 -5.60 -8.24 -10.41
C THR A 154 -4.25 -8.81 -10.82
N GLY A 155 -3.17 -8.09 -10.55
CA GLY A 155 -1.80 -8.53 -10.83
C GLY A 155 -1.47 -9.84 -10.10
N MET A 156 -1.80 -9.94 -8.82
CA MET A 156 -1.58 -11.17 -8.04
C MET A 156 -2.37 -12.35 -8.57
N VAL A 157 -3.66 -12.16 -8.87
CA VAL A 157 -4.50 -13.24 -9.44
C VAL A 157 -3.94 -13.70 -10.77
N ARG A 158 -3.51 -12.77 -11.65
CA ARG A 158 -2.87 -13.10 -12.94
C ARG A 158 -1.56 -13.86 -12.78
N GLN A 159 -0.84 -13.66 -11.68
CA GLN A 159 0.38 -14.39 -11.34
C GLN A 159 0.11 -15.74 -10.65
N GLY A 160 -1.15 -16.12 -10.51
CA GLY A 160 -1.52 -17.41 -9.93
C GLY A 160 -1.57 -17.44 -8.40
N VAL A 161 -1.52 -16.27 -7.74
CA VAL A 161 -1.73 -16.21 -6.29
C VAL A 161 -3.17 -16.61 -5.98
N PRO A 162 -3.41 -17.57 -5.07
CA PRO A 162 -4.76 -17.96 -4.69
C PRO A 162 -5.61 -16.78 -4.22
N ILE A 163 -6.86 -16.71 -4.65
CA ILE A 163 -7.76 -15.59 -4.37
C ILE A 163 -7.96 -15.35 -2.86
N GLU A 164 -7.88 -16.40 -2.07
CA GLU A 164 -7.98 -16.33 -0.60
C GLU A 164 -6.78 -15.61 0.01
N VAL A 165 -5.57 -15.86 -0.54
CA VAL A 165 -4.34 -15.17 -0.12
C VAL A 165 -4.44 -13.69 -0.48
N VAL A 166 -4.90 -13.39 -1.70
CA VAL A 166 -5.13 -12.01 -2.15
C VAL A 166 -6.17 -11.31 -1.26
N ALA A 167 -7.29 -11.96 -0.95
CA ALA A 167 -8.33 -11.41 -0.08
C ALA A 167 -7.80 -11.12 1.32
N ARG A 168 -6.94 -11.98 1.88
CA ARG A 168 -6.31 -11.78 3.18
C ARG A 168 -5.32 -10.62 3.17
N LEU A 169 -4.44 -10.53 2.18
CA LEU A 169 -3.52 -9.40 1.98
C LEU A 169 -4.27 -8.07 1.90
N LEU A 170 -5.38 -8.06 1.18
CA LEU A 170 -6.22 -6.89 1.04
C LEU A 170 -7.07 -6.60 2.29
N THR A 171 -6.99 -7.40 3.35
CA THR A 171 -7.82 -7.21 4.55
C THR A 171 -9.31 -7.07 4.21
N HIS A 172 -9.82 -7.93 3.32
CA HIS A 172 -11.22 -7.94 2.94
C HIS A 172 -12.09 -8.40 4.10
N ARG A 173 -13.24 -7.73 4.26
CA ARG A 173 -14.16 -7.89 5.40
C ARG A 173 -15.00 -9.16 5.32
N SER A 174 -15.07 -9.80 4.15
CA SER A 174 -15.89 -10.97 3.89
C SER A 174 -15.10 -11.97 3.07
N PRO A 175 -14.74 -13.11 3.64
CA PRO A 175 -14.67 -14.31 2.85
C PRO A 175 -16.15 -14.73 2.67
N THR A 176 -16.75 -14.42 1.54
CA THR A 176 -17.89 -15.20 1.11
C THR A 176 -17.39 -16.62 0.98
N THR A 177 -17.74 -17.41 2.00
CA THR A 177 -17.84 -18.86 1.95
C THR A 177 -16.63 -19.58 1.33
N THR A 178 -16.01 -20.36 2.16
CA THR A 178 -15.10 -21.44 1.79
C THR A 178 -13.63 -21.10 1.90
N SER A 179 -13.11 -21.23 3.06
CA SER A 179 -11.99 -22.13 3.27
C SER A 179 -11.45 -22.03 4.69
N GLN A 180 -11.83 -22.98 5.50
CA GLN A 180 -11.19 -23.25 6.80
C GLN A 180 -9.69 -23.56 6.64
N THR A 181 -9.23 -23.82 5.41
CA THR A 181 -7.86 -24.19 5.08
C THR A 181 -6.86 -23.03 5.19
N TYR A 182 -7.29 -21.76 5.02
CA TYR A 182 -6.39 -20.60 5.03
C TYR A 182 -6.51 -19.70 6.27
N VAL A 183 -7.23 -20.15 7.28
CA VAL A 183 -7.40 -19.40 8.55
C VAL A 183 -6.08 -19.17 9.29
N HIS A 184 -5.05 -19.95 9.00
CA HIS A 184 -3.76 -19.95 9.69
C HIS A 184 -2.57 -19.42 8.86
N LEU A 185 -2.79 -18.79 7.69
CA LEU A 185 -1.69 -18.15 6.97
C LEU A 185 -1.17 -16.95 7.77
N ASP A 186 -0.02 -17.12 8.37
CA ASP A 186 0.78 -16.04 8.95
C ASP A 186 1.54 -15.25 7.86
N ALA A 187 2.30 -14.24 8.25
CA ALA A 187 3.09 -13.44 7.31
C ALA A 187 4.13 -14.28 6.53
N ALA A 188 4.64 -15.35 7.14
CA ALA A 188 5.60 -16.25 6.49
C ALA A 188 4.91 -17.09 5.39
N GLY A 189 3.74 -17.65 5.67
CA GLY A 189 2.95 -18.42 4.69
C GLY A 189 2.47 -17.56 3.52
N ILE A 190 2.10 -16.30 3.78
CA ILE A 190 1.75 -15.35 2.72
C ILE A 190 2.98 -15.06 1.85
N ARG A 191 4.14 -14.81 2.47
CA ARG A 191 5.39 -14.54 1.75
C ARG A 191 5.79 -15.72 0.86
N GLU A 192 5.70 -16.94 1.37
CA GLU A 192 5.97 -18.14 0.60
C GLU A 192 5.03 -18.31 -0.60
N ALA A 193 3.73 -18.07 -0.43
CA ALA A 193 2.75 -18.10 -1.52
C ALA A 193 3.08 -17.07 -2.61
N LEU A 194 3.51 -15.87 -2.23
CA LEU A 194 3.94 -14.81 -3.14
C LEU A 194 5.22 -15.19 -3.90
N HIS A 195 6.19 -15.80 -3.23
CA HIS A 195 7.42 -16.30 -3.89
C HIS A 195 7.11 -17.43 -4.85
N ARG A 196 6.29 -18.41 -4.46
CA ARG A 196 5.89 -19.54 -5.30
C ARG A 196 5.14 -19.10 -6.55
N ALA A 197 4.30 -18.08 -6.45
CA ALA A 197 3.59 -17.49 -7.57
C ALA A 197 4.46 -16.56 -8.42
N GLY A 198 5.73 -16.30 -8.04
CA GLY A 198 6.60 -15.35 -8.75
C GLY A 198 6.17 -13.88 -8.62
N ALA A 199 5.19 -13.61 -7.74
CA ALA A 199 4.69 -12.27 -7.48
C ALA A 199 5.72 -11.39 -6.74
N TRP A 200 6.71 -12.04 -6.14
CA TRP A 200 7.84 -11.42 -5.45
C TRP A 200 9.15 -11.98 -6.00
N ARG A 201 9.73 -11.30 -6.97
CA ARG A 201 11.09 -11.58 -7.40
C ARG A 201 12.04 -10.72 -6.57
N GLU A 202 12.76 -11.30 -5.62
CA GLU A 202 14.00 -10.70 -5.15
C GLU A 202 14.94 -10.65 -6.36
N LYS A 203 15.28 -9.45 -6.83
CA LYS A 203 16.44 -9.32 -7.72
C LYS A 203 17.61 -9.91 -6.93
N ALA A 204 18.17 -11.01 -7.42
CA ALA A 204 19.39 -11.60 -6.88
C ALA A 204 20.40 -10.47 -6.67
N ALA A 205 20.92 -10.37 -5.45
CA ALA A 205 22.01 -9.45 -5.15
C ALA A 205 23.10 -9.75 -6.15
N VAL A 206 23.41 -8.78 -7.02
CA VAL A 206 24.59 -8.88 -7.89
C VAL A 206 25.78 -9.05 -6.97
N ARG A 207 26.32 -10.26 -6.89
CA ARG A 207 27.61 -10.52 -6.29
C ARG A 207 28.59 -9.68 -7.10
N ARG A 208 29.04 -8.57 -6.54
CA ARG A 208 30.25 -7.90 -7.02
C ARG A 208 31.41 -8.81 -6.59
N GLY A 209 32.00 -9.50 -7.58
CA GLY A 209 33.32 -10.07 -7.47
C GLY A 209 34.37 -8.96 -7.37
#